data_eefb6d21cd5609c1c48293279af9c389
#
_entry.id   eefb6d21cd5609c1c48293279af9c389
#
_cell.length_a   1.000
_cell.length_b   1.000
_cell.length_c   1.000
_cell.angle_alpha   90.00
_cell.angle_beta   90.00
_cell.angle_gamma   90.00
#
_symmetry.space_group_name_H-M   'P 1'
#
loop_
_entity.id
_entity.type
_entity.pdbx_description
1 polymer ?
#
loop_
_entity_poly.entity_id
_entity_poly.type
_entity_poly.pdbx_seq_one_letter_code
_entity_poly.pdbx_strand_id
1 'polypeptide(L)'
;MASLYNSLLILGRGIGQVMFQNNALSGLLMLIGIFLNSWQMGISAVSGNIISTLTAHFSGYGRDDIKNGLYGFNGTLVGIATGVFIELSLASLLLMAVASCISTWIVRLFSFQRSLPGFTAPFILSVWILLEFCTWIVPDMLLVSDTVTDTTQGIDYFQALGFGIGQVMFQGNIWTGLLFLVGVLVNSRAAAFYTVIGVLLPIPLAILLGIDAETLNMGLMGYNGVLCAIALGNRTLKSLVWVSCSVLLSVILQIIGMSLEITTLTAPFVVSVWVIMGIQKLVSSSTVR
;
A
#
# COMPACT_ATOMS: atom_id res chain seq x y z
N MET A 1 -26.49 18.27 -5.04
CA MET A 1 -26.46 16.80 -5.13
C MET A 1 -25.35 16.31 -6.09
N ALA A 2 -25.23 16.77 -7.33
CA ALA A 2 -24.19 16.31 -8.27
C ALA A 2 -22.75 16.56 -7.77
N SER A 3 -22.49 17.67 -7.09
CA SER A 3 -21.15 17.98 -6.53
C SER A 3 -20.73 17.02 -5.43
N LEU A 4 -21.65 16.72 -4.47
CA LEU A 4 -21.37 15.78 -3.37
C LEU A 4 -21.14 14.36 -3.89
N TYR A 5 -21.97 13.90 -4.83
CA TYR A 5 -21.82 12.61 -5.46
C TYR A 5 -20.46 12.46 -6.15
N ASN A 6 -20.02 13.48 -6.91
CA ASN A 6 -18.70 13.46 -7.54
C ASN A 6 -17.56 13.41 -6.51
N SER A 7 -17.68 14.14 -5.39
CA SER A 7 -16.68 14.09 -4.31
C SER A 7 -16.58 12.69 -3.70
N LEU A 8 -17.71 12.04 -3.43
CA LEU A 8 -17.73 10.65 -2.91
C LEU A 8 -17.09 9.66 -3.89
N LEU A 9 -17.32 9.83 -5.20
CA LEU A 9 -16.66 9.00 -6.21
C LEU A 9 -15.15 9.20 -6.24
N ILE A 10 -14.66 10.43 -6.08
CA ILE A 10 -13.22 10.75 -6.01
C ILE A 10 -12.59 10.09 -4.79
N LEU A 11 -13.22 10.23 -3.63
CA LEU A 11 -12.73 9.61 -2.39
C LEU A 11 -12.71 8.07 -2.48
N GLY A 12 -13.80 7.47 -2.98
CA GLY A 12 -13.85 6.03 -3.20
C GLY A 12 -12.76 5.55 -4.16
N ARG A 13 -12.55 6.24 -5.30
CA ARG A 13 -11.45 5.93 -6.21
C ARG A 13 -10.09 6.09 -5.54
N GLY A 14 -9.87 7.13 -4.73
CA GLY A 14 -8.64 7.34 -3.98
C GLY A 14 -8.31 6.15 -3.09
N ILE A 15 -9.28 5.61 -2.33
CA ILE A 15 -9.08 4.41 -1.52
C ILE A 15 -8.81 3.19 -2.41
N GLY A 16 -9.60 2.99 -3.47
CA GLY A 16 -9.41 1.89 -4.41
C GLY A 16 -8.04 1.90 -5.10
N GLN A 17 -7.52 3.08 -5.41
CA GLN A 17 -6.22 3.26 -6.06
C GLN A 17 -5.03 2.77 -5.21
N VAL A 18 -5.18 2.61 -3.90
CA VAL A 18 -4.14 1.96 -3.08
C VAL A 18 -3.80 0.57 -3.62
N MET A 19 -4.81 -0.15 -4.13
CA MET A 19 -4.65 -1.44 -4.79
C MET A 19 -4.87 -1.35 -6.31
N PHE A 20 -4.57 -0.20 -6.92
CA PHE A 20 -4.69 0.05 -8.35
C PHE A 20 -6.11 -0.10 -8.92
N GLN A 21 -7.15 0.05 -8.08
CA GLN A 21 -8.53 -0.04 -8.53
C GLN A 21 -9.13 1.36 -8.72
N ASN A 22 -9.16 1.87 -9.97
CA ASN A 22 -9.86 3.11 -10.31
C ASN A 22 -11.37 2.90 -10.31
N ASN A 23 -11.92 2.46 -9.17
CA ASN A 23 -13.32 2.12 -9.00
C ASN A 23 -13.81 2.53 -7.60
N ALA A 24 -14.84 3.38 -7.53
CA ALA A 24 -15.34 3.88 -6.27
C ALA A 24 -16.02 2.79 -5.42
N LEU A 25 -16.66 1.78 -6.04
CA LEU A 25 -17.25 0.65 -5.33
C LEU A 25 -16.17 -0.24 -4.70
N SER A 26 -15.06 -0.48 -5.42
CA SER A 26 -13.89 -1.17 -4.86
C SER A 26 -13.37 -0.45 -3.63
N GLY A 27 -13.20 0.88 -3.73
CA GLY A 27 -12.75 1.70 -2.60
C GLY A 27 -13.74 1.71 -1.44
N LEU A 28 -15.04 1.69 -1.71
CA LEU A 28 -16.06 1.60 -0.66
C LEU A 28 -15.97 0.27 0.10
N LEU A 29 -15.81 -0.86 -0.61
CA LEU A 29 -15.64 -2.18 0.02
C LEU A 29 -14.36 -2.23 0.87
N MET A 30 -13.27 -1.64 0.37
CA MET A 30 -12.02 -1.52 1.13
C MET A 30 -12.21 -0.65 2.37
N LEU A 31 -12.91 0.48 2.26
CA LEU A 31 -13.19 1.36 3.38
C LEU A 31 -14.04 0.67 4.46
N ILE A 32 -15.07 -0.09 4.05
CA ILE A 32 -15.86 -0.91 4.97
C ILE A 32 -14.94 -1.89 5.71
N GLY A 33 -14.03 -2.56 5.02
CA GLY A 33 -13.05 -3.44 5.64
C GLY A 33 -12.18 -2.72 6.67
N ILE A 34 -11.68 -1.52 6.36
CA ILE A 34 -10.89 -0.73 7.32
C ILE A 34 -11.70 -0.38 8.55
N PHE A 35 -12.97 0.07 8.39
CA PHE A 35 -13.85 0.39 9.51
C PHE A 35 -14.19 -0.82 10.37
N LEU A 36 -14.33 -2.01 9.79
CA LEU A 36 -14.55 -3.26 10.53
C LEU A 36 -13.35 -3.65 11.40
N ASN A 37 -12.13 -3.33 10.96
CA ASN A 37 -10.93 -3.58 11.74
C ASN A 37 -10.69 -2.48 12.79
N SER A 38 -10.79 -1.21 12.37
CA SER A 38 -10.58 -0.06 13.26
C SER A 38 -11.33 1.17 12.72
N TRP A 39 -12.28 1.67 13.51
CA TRP A 39 -12.99 2.91 13.14
C TRP A 39 -12.07 4.13 13.11
N GLN A 40 -11.05 4.17 13.99
CA GLN A 40 -10.04 5.25 14.02
C GLN A 40 -9.24 5.27 12.72
N MET A 41 -8.75 4.10 12.28
CA MET A 41 -8.04 3.96 10.99
C MET A 41 -8.95 4.34 9.82
N GLY A 42 -10.25 3.97 9.87
CA GLY A 42 -11.22 4.37 8.85
C GLY A 42 -11.37 5.88 8.73
N ILE A 43 -11.53 6.59 9.85
CA ILE A 43 -11.59 8.05 9.87
C ILE A 43 -10.27 8.66 9.38
N SER A 44 -9.13 8.17 9.85
CA SER A 44 -7.81 8.66 9.44
C SER A 44 -7.56 8.44 7.95
N ALA A 45 -7.95 7.29 7.39
CA ALA A 45 -7.90 7.00 5.96
C ALA A 45 -8.68 8.01 5.13
N VAL A 46 -9.93 8.28 5.52
CA VAL A 46 -10.79 9.28 4.84
C VAL A 46 -10.21 10.68 4.98
N SER A 47 -9.75 11.05 6.17
CA SER A 47 -9.17 12.37 6.43
C SER A 47 -7.92 12.63 5.60
N GLY A 48 -6.97 11.68 5.57
CA GLY A 48 -5.77 11.78 4.76
C GLY A 48 -6.08 11.86 3.27
N ASN A 49 -7.06 11.05 2.78
CA ASN A 49 -7.53 11.11 1.40
C ASN A 49 -8.09 12.49 1.05
N ILE A 50 -8.97 13.04 1.89
CA ILE A 50 -9.58 14.37 1.70
C ILE A 50 -8.48 15.44 1.65
N ILE A 51 -7.56 15.45 2.62
CA ILE A 51 -6.49 16.44 2.70
C ILE A 51 -5.61 16.40 1.45
N SER A 52 -5.15 15.22 1.03
CA SER A 52 -4.35 15.07 -0.18
C SER A 52 -5.10 15.51 -1.44
N THR A 53 -6.37 15.15 -1.57
CA THR A 53 -7.23 15.54 -2.70
C THR A 53 -7.45 17.05 -2.73
N LEU A 54 -7.72 17.69 -1.58
CA LEU A 54 -7.88 19.14 -1.47
C LEU A 54 -6.57 19.85 -1.74
N THR A 55 -5.43 19.35 -1.24
CA THR A 55 -4.10 19.89 -1.53
C THR A 55 -3.84 19.94 -3.03
N ALA A 56 -4.13 18.83 -3.74
CA ALA A 56 -4.01 18.78 -5.20
C ALA A 56 -4.95 19.78 -5.90
N HIS A 57 -6.17 19.90 -5.40
CA HIS A 57 -7.16 20.84 -5.95
C HIS A 57 -6.72 22.31 -5.81
N PHE A 58 -6.32 22.73 -4.60
CA PHE A 58 -5.86 24.09 -4.33
C PHE A 58 -4.51 24.41 -4.98
N SER A 59 -3.67 23.40 -5.22
CA SER A 59 -2.42 23.55 -5.98
C SER A 59 -2.63 23.61 -7.48
N GLY A 60 -3.87 23.53 -7.98
CA GLY A 60 -4.19 23.63 -9.41
C GLY A 60 -3.71 22.42 -10.24
N TYR A 61 -3.60 21.22 -9.64
CA TYR A 61 -3.14 20.02 -10.33
C TYR A 61 -4.21 19.46 -11.29
N GLY A 62 -3.83 18.51 -12.13
CA GLY A 62 -4.66 17.96 -13.19
C GLY A 62 -6.02 17.45 -12.69
N ARG A 63 -7.11 18.00 -13.22
CA ARG A 63 -8.48 17.65 -12.81
C ARG A 63 -8.81 16.18 -13.02
N ASP A 64 -8.29 15.58 -14.08
CA ASP A 64 -8.56 14.18 -14.40
C ASP A 64 -7.82 13.24 -13.43
N ASP A 65 -6.59 13.58 -13.03
CA ASP A 65 -5.84 12.86 -12.00
C ASP A 65 -6.56 12.93 -10.64
N ILE A 66 -7.08 14.11 -10.27
CA ILE A 66 -7.88 14.30 -9.06
C ILE A 66 -9.15 13.42 -9.13
N LYS A 67 -9.90 13.47 -10.24
CA LYS A 67 -11.12 12.66 -10.43
C LYS A 67 -10.86 11.16 -10.37
N ASN A 68 -9.68 10.72 -10.79
CA ASN A 68 -9.25 9.32 -10.75
C ASN A 68 -8.66 8.91 -9.38
N GLY A 69 -8.61 9.81 -8.39
CA GLY A 69 -8.13 9.51 -7.04
C GLY A 69 -6.62 9.38 -6.90
N LEU A 70 -5.84 9.82 -7.92
CA LEU A 70 -4.38 9.62 -7.98
C LEU A 70 -3.58 10.42 -6.93
N TYR A 71 -4.19 11.40 -6.30
CA TYR A 71 -3.59 12.10 -5.16
C TYR A 71 -4.09 11.56 -3.82
N GLY A 72 -5.36 11.15 -3.78
CA GLY A 72 -6.02 10.69 -2.55
C GLY A 72 -5.44 9.39 -1.99
N PHE A 73 -4.94 8.47 -2.82
CA PHE A 73 -4.51 7.14 -2.34
C PHE A 73 -3.27 7.19 -1.42
N ASN A 74 -2.29 8.04 -1.72
CA ASN A 74 -1.15 8.24 -0.84
C ASN A 74 -1.58 8.86 0.49
N GLY A 75 -2.50 9.85 0.46
CA GLY A 75 -3.08 10.41 1.67
C GLY A 75 -3.88 9.40 2.50
N THR A 76 -4.61 8.48 1.86
CA THR A 76 -5.27 7.35 2.54
C THR A 76 -4.26 6.54 3.36
N LEU A 77 -3.15 6.16 2.75
CA LEU A 77 -2.08 5.40 3.41
C LEU A 77 -1.38 6.20 4.51
N VAL A 78 -1.13 7.50 4.30
CA VAL A 78 -0.58 8.39 5.34
C VAL A 78 -1.52 8.46 6.55
N GLY A 79 -2.83 8.60 6.30
CA GLY A 79 -3.82 8.62 7.38
C GLY A 79 -3.82 7.32 8.20
N ILE A 80 -3.84 6.16 7.53
CA ILE A 80 -3.81 4.86 8.21
C ILE A 80 -2.50 4.70 8.98
N ALA A 81 -1.35 4.97 8.35
CA ALA A 81 -0.03 4.84 8.97
C ALA A 81 0.11 5.73 10.23
N THR A 82 -0.47 6.95 10.20
CA THR A 82 -0.51 7.79 11.41
C THR A 82 -1.24 7.08 12.55
N GLY A 83 -2.37 6.44 12.29
CA GLY A 83 -3.12 5.69 13.32
C GLY A 83 -2.45 4.38 13.75
N VAL A 84 -1.48 3.87 12.98
CA VAL A 84 -0.70 2.66 13.32
C VAL A 84 0.50 2.99 14.19
N PHE A 85 1.19 4.10 13.90
CA PHE A 85 2.49 4.40 14.51
C PHE A 85 2.43 5.50 15.56
N ILE A 86 1.37 6.29 15.60
CA ILE A 86 1.30 7.49 16.45
C ILE A 86 0.00 7.49 17.25
N GLU A 87 0.10 7.83 18.53
CA GLU A 87 -1.06 7.98 19.41
C GLU A 87 -2.03 9.03 18.88
N LEU A 88 -3.33 8.69 18.82
CA LEU A 88 -4.34 9.58 18.28
C LEU A 88 -4.59 10.79 19.20
N SER A 89 -4.23 11.96 18.71
CA SER A 89 -4.34 13.25 19.40
C SER A 89 -4.58 14.37 18.40
N LEU A 90 -4.92 15.57 18.87
CA LEU A 90 -5.01 16.73 17.98
C LEU A 90 -3.66 17.03 17.29
N ALA A 91 -2.54 16.83 17.96
CA ALA A 91 -1.22 17.01 17.41
C ALA A 91 -0.92 15.98 16.30
N SER A 92 -1.25 14.69 16.51
CA SER A 92 -1.07 13.67 15.47
C SER A 92 -1.95 13.90 14.24
N LEU A 93 -3.17 14.42 14.43
CA LEU A 93 -4.04 14.81 13.30
C LEU A 93 -3.45 15.97 12.48
N LEU A 94 -2.81 16.95 13.14
CA LEU A 94 -2.11 18.03 12.46
C LEU A 94 -0.88 17.51 11.70
N LEU A 95 -0.09 16.63 12.32
CA LEU A 95 1.05 15.99 11.69
C LEU A 95 0.63 15.13 10.50
N MET A 96 -0.45 14.37 10.61
CA MET A 96 -1.07 13.62 9.51
C MET A 96 -1.45 14.56 8.36
N ALA A 97 -2.04 15.72 8.67
CA ALA A 97 -2.42 16.68 7.65
C ALA A 97 -1.20 17.21 6.89
N VAL A 98 -0.14 17.57 7.60
CA VAL A 98 1.13 18.01 7.00
C VAL A 98 1.74 16.91 6.14
N ALA A 99 1.84 15.68 6.65
CA ALA A 99 2.39 14.55 5.89
C ALA A 99 1.56 14.22 4.64
N SER A 100 0.22 14.35 4.70
CA SER A 100 -0.67 14.18 3.55
C SER A 100 -0.45 15.27 2.49
N CYS A 101 -0.21 16.51 2.89
CA CYS A 101 0.17 17.60 1.96
C CYS A 101 1.54 17.29 1.30
N ILE A 102 2.53 16.90 2.10
CA ILE A 102 3.87 16.53 1.61
C ILE A 102 3.76 15.39 0.58
N SER A 103 2.99 14.34 0.89
CA SER A 103 2.79 13.23 -0.05
C SER A 103 2.23 13.69 -1.39
N THR A 104 1.28 14.64 -1.37
CA THR A 104 0.69 15.20 -2.59
C THR A 104 1.71 15.98 -3.42
N TRP A 105 2.59 16.75 -2.78
CA TRP A 105 3.66 17.48 -3.48
C TRP A 105 4.69 16.53 -4.07
N ILE A 106 5.03 15.45 -3.35
CA ILE A 106 5.93 14.40 -3.86
C ILE A 106 5.30 13.68 -5.06
N VAL A 107 3.98 13.37 -5.05
CA VAL A 107 3.29 12.85 -6.25
C VAL A 107 3.51 13.77 -7.44
N ARG A 108 3.41 15.08 -7.24
CA ARG A 108 3.64 16.06 -8.31
C ARG A 108 5.07 16.02 -8.82
N LEU A 109 6.08 15.87 -7.96
CA LEU A 109 7.48 15.71 -8.39
C LEU A 109 7.66 14.47 -9.28
N PHE A 110 7.05 13.34 -8.93
CA PHE A 110 7.07 12.14 -9.78
C PHE A 110 6.36 12.35 -11.12
N SER A 111 5.39 13.25 -11.22
CA SER A 111 4.71 13.54 -12.49
C SER A 111 5.56 14.29 -13.52
N PHE A 112 6.62 14.97 -13.08
CA PHE A 112 7.55 15.66 -13.99
C PHE A 112 8.51 14.70 -14.67
N GLN A 113 8.89 13.62 -14.01
CA GLN A 113 9.71 12.58 -14.60
C GLN A 113 8.79 11.47 -15.15
N ARG A 114 8.97 11.09 -16.42
CA ARG A 114 8.13 10.09 -17.09
C ARG A 114 8.71 8.67 -17.08
N SER A 115 9.86 8.49 -16.47
CA SER A 115 10.62 7.24 -16.56
C SER A 115 10.12 6.16 -15.61
N LEU A 116 9.72 6.55 -14.40
CA LEU A 116 9.29 5.65 -13.33
C LEU A 116 7.99 6.16 -12.70
N PRO A 117 6.96 5.34 -12.57
CA PRO A 117 5.75 5.72 -11.85
C PRO A 117 6.05 5.87 -10.34
N GLY A 118 5.44 6.86 -9.69
CA GLY A 118 5.66 7.13 -8.28
C GLY A 118 5.12 6.04 -7.36
N PHE A 119 4.07 5.33 -7.78
CA PHE A 119 3.38 4.34 -6.94
C PHE A 119 3.10 4.89 -5.53
N THR A 120 3.49 4.15 -4.50
CA THR A 120 3.40 4.54 -3.10
C THR A 120 4.66 5.22 -2.56
N ALA A 121 5.67 5.53 -3.39
CA ALA A 121 6.87 6.26 -2.94
C ALA A 121 6.54 7.60 -2.25
N PRO A 122 5.54 8.40 -2.70
CA PRO A 122 5.16 9.61 -2.00
C PRO A 122 4.66 9.36 -0.57
N PHE A 123 3.87 8.30 -0.37
CA PHE A 123 3.44 7.87 0.95
C PHE A 123 4.64 7.45 1.81
N ILE A 124 5.53 6.58 1.28
CA ILE A 124 6.70 6.08 2.01
C ILE A 124 7.56 7.23 2.53
N LEU A 125 7.95 8.13 1.62
CA LEU A 125 8.80 9.27 1.96
C LEU A 125 8.15 10.20 2.99
N SER A 126 6.85 10.46 2.85
CA SER A 126 6.11 11.33 3.78
C SER A 126 5.99 10.71 5.17
N VAL A 127 5.75 9.39 5.25
CA VAL A 127 5.65 8.69 6.55
C VAL A 127 7.04 8.55 7.18
N TRP A 128 8.09 8.27 6.42
CA TRP A 128 9.44 8.26 6.97
C TRP A 128 9.83 9.63 7.56
N ILE A 129 9.56 10.73 6.85
CA ILE A 129 9.77 12.09 7.38
C ILE A 129 8.95 12.31 8.66
N LEU A 130 7.71 11.85 8.70
CA LEU A 130 6.83 11.96 9.87
C LEU A 130 7.37 11.17 11.06
N LEU A 131 7.78 9.92 10.85
CA LEU A 131 8.31 9.06 11.92
C LEU A 131 9.63 9.57 12.45
N GLU A 132 10.54 10.00 11.57
CA GLU A 132 11.81 10.63 12.00
C GLU A 132 11.57 11.90 12.80
N PHE A 133 10.64 12.76 12.35
CA PHE A 133 10.24 13.93 13.12
C PHE A 133 9.72 13.55 14.50
N CYS A 134 8.83 12.56 14.58
CA CYS A 134 8.30 12.11 15.87
C CYS A 134 9.40 11.53 16.77
N THR A 135 10.30 10.71 16.23
CA THR A 135 11.39 10.10 16.98
C THR A 135 12.28 11.14 17.65
N TRP A 136 12.59 12.24 16.96
CA TRP A 136 13.51 13.25 17.46
C TRP A 136 12.86 14.39 18.26
N ILE A 137 11.60 14.73 17.98
CA ILE A 137 10.96 15.92 18.53
C ILE A 137 9.86 15.58 19.54
N VAL A 138 9.09 14.52 19.31
CA VAL A 138 7.93 14.13 20.14
C VAL A 138 7.85 12.61 20.32
N PRO A 139 8.91 11.95 20.84
CA PRO A 139 8.98 10.48 20.92
C PRO A 139 7.83 9.87 21.71
N ASP A 140 7.30 10.58 22.71
CA ASP A 140 6.18 10.11 23.54
C ASP A 140 4.88 9.90 22.74
N MET A 141 4.79 10.40 21.52
CA MET A 141 3.64 10.18 20.65
C MET A 141 3.72 8.87 19.86
N LEU A 142 4.89 8.24 19.78
CA LEU A 142 5.06 6.98 19.06
C LEU A 142 4.46 5.83 19.87
N LEU A 143 3.63 5.02 19.20
CA LEU A 143 3.11 3.78 19.77
C LEU A 143 4.23 2.74 19.83
N VAL A 144 4.44 2.18 21.00
CA VAL A 144 5.32 1.02 21.17
C VAL A 144 4.56 -0.21 20.68
N SER A 145 5.12 -0.89 19.70
CA SER A 145 4.55 -2.17 19.26
C SER A 145 4.82 -3.23 20.32
N ASP A 146 3.80 -3.65 21.04
CA ASP A 146 3.90 -4.84 21.88
C ASP A 146 4.13 -6.04 20.96
N THR A 147 5.26 -6.69 21.10
CA THR A 147 5.52 -7.98 20.46
C THR A 147 4.63 -9.03 21.14
N VAL A 148 3.45 -9.24 20.58
CA VAL A 148 2.60 -10.36 20.98
C VAL A 148 3.28 -11.62 20.42
N THR A 149 3.99 -12.33 21.27
CA THR A 149 4.51 -13.67 20.95
C THR A 149 3.35 -14.66 20.98
N ASP A 150 2.68 -14.83 19.87
CA ASP A 150 1.73 -15.92 19.70
C ASP A 150 2.53 -17.18 19.32
N THR A 151 2.46 -18.20 20.17
CA THR A 151 3.18 -19.49 19.99
C THR A 151 2.47 -20.40 18.99
N THR A 152 2.08 -19.88 17.84
CA THR A 152 1.48 -20.68 16.76
C THR A 152 2.51 -21.65 16.19
N GLN A 153 2.28 -22.96 16.34
CA GLN A 153 3.21 -24.03 15.94
C GLN A 153 3.19 -24.35 14.43
N GLY A 154 2.52 -23.58 13.59
CA GLY A 154 2.42 -23.88 12.16
C GLY A 154 1.96 -22.70 11.31
N ILE A 155 2.07 -22.86 9.99
CA ILE A 155 1.64 -21.87 9.02
C ILE A 155 0.14 -22.07 8.74
N ASP A 156 -0.66 -21.03 9.01
CA ASP A 156 -2.05 -20.94 8.60
C ASP A 156 -2.13 -20.15 7.27
N TYR A 157 -2.23 -20.88 6.17
CA TYR A 157 -2.29 -20.28 4.82
C TYR A 157 -3.53 -19.39 4.61
N PHE A 158 -4.64 -19.69 5.30
CA PHE A 158 -5.84 -18.86 5.18
C PHE A 158 -5.68 -17.52 5.92
N GLN A 159 -5.09 -17.56 7.10
CA GLN A 159 -4.72 -16.37 7.87
C GLN A 159 -3.68 -15.55 7.10
N ALA A 160 -2.60 -16.18 6.63
CA ALA A 160 -1.55 -15.53 5.84
C ALA A 160 -2.11 -14.87 4.58
N LEU A 161 -3.09 -15.51 3.89
CA LEU A 161 -3.78 -14.93 2.75
C LEU A 161 -4.58 -13.68 3.14
N GLY A 162 -5.45 -13.81 4.14
CA GLY A 162 -6.30 -12.70 4.58
C GLY A 162 -5.49 -11.51 5.09
N PHE A 163 -4.53 -11.78 5.98
CA PHE A 163 -3.66 -10.74 6.53
C PHE A 163 -2.75 -10.15 5.45
N GLY A 164 -2.14 -10.97 4.58
CA GLY A 164 -1.27 -10.49 3.51
C GLY A 164 -1.96 -9.52 2.54
N ILE A 165 -3.25 -9.71 2.28
CA ILE A 165 -4.03 -8.75 1.50
C ILE A 165 -4.39 -7.52 2.35
N GLY A 166 -4.79 -7.72 3.61
CA GLY A 166 -5.15 -6.65 4.53
C GLY A 166 -3.97 -5.72 4.84
N GLN A 167 -2.78 -6.28 5.02
CA GLN A 167 -1.53 -5.54 5.33
C GLN A 167 -1.12 -4.54 4.25
N VAL A 168 -1.64 -4.64 3.03
CA VAL A 168 -1.47 -3.57 2.01
C VAL A 168 -1.90 -2.20 2.54
N MET A 169 -2.89 -2.19 3.45
CA MET A 169 -3.38 -1.00 4.15
C MET A 169 -3.28 -1.17 5.68
N PHE A 170 -2.28 -1.89 6.19
CA PHE A 170 -2.02 -2.11 7.62
C PHE A 170 -3.18 -2.77 8.38
N GLN A 171 -3.96 -3.63 7.73
CA GLN A 171 -5.09 -4.28 8.37
C GLN A 171 -4.77 -5.74 8.71
N GLY A 172 -4.46 -6.01 9.98
CA GLY A 172 -4.25 -7.35 10.52
C GLY A 172 -5.57 -8.06 10.82
N ASN A 173 -6.42 -8.28 9.81
CA ASN A 173 -7.72 -8.91 9.96
C ASN A 173 -8.09 -9.69 8.69
N ILE A 174 -8.47 -10.98 8.85
CA ILE A 174 -8.81 -11.85 7.73
C ILE A 174 -10.01 -11.29 6.93
N TRP A 175 -11.06 -10.87 7.62
CA TRP A 175 -12.28 -10.38 6.98
C TRP A 175 -12.04 -9.12 6.17
N THR A 176 -11.19 -8.25 6.69
CA THR A 176 -10.77 -7.04 5.97
C THR A 176 -10.01 -7.40 4.71
N GLY A 177 -9.06 -8.32 4.78
CA GLY A 177 -8.34 -8.81 3.60
C GLY A 177 -9.25 -9.45 2.57
N LEU A 178 -10.24 -10.24 2.99
CA LEU A 178 -11.25 -10.82 2.09
C LEU A 178 -12.12 -9.75 1.43
N LEU A 179 -12.54 -8.71 2.17
CA LEU A 179 -13.27 -7.57 1.59
C LEU A 179 -12.43 -6.80 0.59
N PHE A 180 -11.12 -6.65 0.84
CA PHE A 180 -10.20 -6.05 -0.13
C PHE A 180 -10.10 -6.90 -1.40
N LEU A 181 -10.00 -8.22 -1.26
CA LEU A 181 -10.00 -9.14 -2.41
C LEU A 181 -11.30 -9.02 -3.23
N VAL A 182 -12.46 -8.97 -2.55
CA VAL A 182 -13.75 -8.75 -3.22
C VAL A 182 -13.76 -7.38 -3.90
N GLY A 183 -13.25 -6.33 -3.25
CA GLY A 183 -13.12 -5.00 -3.85
C GLY A 183 -12.26 -5.00 -5.12
N VAL A 184 -11.15 -5.73 -5.12
CA VAL A 184 -10.32 -5.91 -6.33
C VAL A 184 -11.07 -6.71 -7.40
N LEU A 185 -11.76 -7.79 -7.00
CA LEU A 185 -12.50 -8.67 -7.91
C LEU A 185 -13.63 -7.95 -8.64
N VAL A 186 -14.33 -7.05 -7.98
CA VAL A 186 -15.41 -6.22 -8.55
C VAL A 186 -14.91 -5.39 -9.73
N ASN A 187 -13.68 -4.89 -9.66
CA ASN A 187 -13.09 -4.10 -10.74
C ASN A 187 -12.34 -4.95 -11.76
N SER A 188 -11.57 -5.95 -11.31
CA SER A 188 -10.72 -6.75 -12.20
C SER A 188 -10.48 -8.18 -11.68
N ARG A 189 -11.03 -9.17 -12.38
CA ARG A 189 -10.77 -10.59 -12.10
C ARG A 189 -9.28 -10.94 -12.23
N ALA A 190 -8.58 -10.34 -13.20
CA ALA A 190 -7.15 -10.57 -13.38
C ALA A 190 -6.35 -10.01 -12.19
N ALA A 191 -6.66 -8.79 -11.74
CA ALA A 191 -6.01 -8.22 -10.56
C ALA A 191 -6.29 -9.06 -9.31
N ALA A 192 -7.51 -9.59 -9.12
CA ALA A 192 -7.83 -10.48 -8.01
C ALA A 192 -7.00 -11.78 -8.05
N PHE A 193 -6.83 -12.38 -9.22
CA PHE A 193 -5.94 -13.53 -9.40
C PHE A 193 -4.50 -13.20 -9.02
N TYR A 194 -3.97 -12.07 -9.48
CA TYR A 194 -2.63 -11.61 -9.13
C TYR A 194 -2.50 -11.24 -7.65
N THR A 195 -3.56 -10.73 -7.01
CA THR A 195 -3.59 -10.50 -5.56
C THR A 195 -3.31 -11.78 -4.79
N VAL A 196 -3.98 -12.89 -5.14
CA VAL A 196 -3.78 -14.18 -4.50
C VAL A 196 -2.36 -14.72 -4.75
N ILE A 197 -1.87 -14.65 -5.98
CA ILE A 197 -0.48 -15.03 -6.30
C ILE A 197 0.51 -14.19 -5.50
N GLY A 198 0.28 -12.88 -5.39
CA GLY A 198 1.16 -11.97 -4.67
C GLY A 198 1.33 -12.30 -3.19
N VAL A 199 0.32 -12.92 -2.56
CA VAL A 199 0.44 -13.39 -1.17
C VAL A 199 1.05 -14.78 -1.08
N LEU A 200 0.63 -15.71 -1.93
CA LEU A 200 1.03 -17.12 -1.78
C LEU A 200 2.45 -17.41 -2.29
N LEU A 201 2.88 -16.73 -3.35
CA LEU A 201 4.21 -16.93 -3.94
C LEU A 201 5.37 -16.57 -2.99
N PRO A 202 5.30 -15.55 -2.12
CA PRO A 202 6.31 -15.28 -1.10
C PRO A 202 6.56 -16.41 -0.11
N ILE A 203 5.54 -17.18 0.26
CA ILE A 203 5.58 -18.11 1.39
C ILE A 203 6.70 -19.16 1.24
N PRO A 204 6.84 -19.91 0.12
CA PRO A 204 7.91 -20.89 -0.02
C PRO A 204 9.32 -20.29 0.11
N LEU A 205 9.54 -19.11 -0.46
CA LEU A 205 10.83 -18.43 -0.37
C LEU A 205 11.11 -17.97 1.07
N ALA A 206 10.12 -17.42 1.75
CA ALA A 206 10.27 -16.96 3.12
C ALA A 206 10.57 -18.12 4.08
N ILE A 207 9.91 -19.27 3.91
CA ILE A 207 10.22 -20.51 4.65
C ILE A 207 11.66 -20.93 4.40
N LEU A 208 12.10 -20.96 3.14
CA LEU A 208 13.46 -21.34 2.77
C LEU A 208 14.51 -20.41 3.40
N LEU A 209 14.18 -19.14 3.58
CA LEU A 209 15.03 -18.13 4.21
C LEU A 209 14.89 -18.09 5.75
N GLY A 210 14.16 -19.02 6.36
CA GLY A 210 14.06 -19.19 7.80
C GLY A 210 13.12 -18.20 8.50
N ILE A 211 12.17 -17.61 7.78
CA ILE A 211 11.16 -16.72 8.37
C ILE A 211 10.18 -17.59 9.19
N ASP A 212 9.90 -17.15 10.40
CA ASP A 212 9.03 -17.85 11.34
C ASP A 212 7.56 -17.86 10.89
N ALA A 213 6.79 -18.81 11.44
CA ALA A 213 5.39 -19.00 11.08
C ALA A 213 4.50 -17.81 11.50
N GLU A 214 4.83 -17.13 12.59
CA GLU A 214 4.09 -15.97 13.07
C GLU A 214 4.16 -14.81 12.07
N THR A 215 5.36 -14.46 11.63
CA THR A 215 5.60 -13.42 10.60
C THR A 215 4.84 -13.74 9.30
N LEU A 216 4.80 -15.03 8.89
CA LEU A 216 4.03 -15.47 7.73
C LEU A 216 2.52 -15.35 7.95
N ASN A 217 2.03 -15.78 9.09
CA ASN A 217 0.62 -15.74 9.46
C ASN A 217 0.12 -14.29 9.61
N MET A 218 0.98 -13.36 10.06
CA MET A 218 0.70 -11.93 10.09
C MET A 218 0.69 -11.27 8.70
N GLY A 219 0.99 -12.01 7.63
CA GLY A 219 0.96 -11.53 6.24
C GLY A 219 2.07 -10.57 5.86
N LEU A 220 3.10 -10.42 6.71
CA LEU A 220 4.19 -9.44 6.54
C LEU A 220 5.09 -9.73 5.33
N MET A 221 5.10 -10.97 4.84
CA MET A 221 5.81 -11.33 3.61
C MET A 221 4.97 -11.15 2.35
N GLY A 222 3.62 -11.06 2.46
CA GLY A 222 2.69 -11.09 1.33
C GLY A 222 2.34 -9.73 0.74
N TYR A 223 2.17 -8.69 1.56
CA TYR A 223 1.55 -7.43 1.13
C TYR A 223 2.32 -6.68 0.02
N ASN A 224 3.63 -6.67 0.07
CA ASN A 224 4.47 -6.12 -1.00
C ASN A 224 4.32 -6.93 -2.30
N GLY A 225 4.22 -8.26 -2.17
CA GLY A 225 3.98 -9.16 -3.29
C GLY A 225 2.63 -8.91 -3.97
N VAL A 226 1.57 -8.61 -3.21
CA VAL A 226 0.26 -8.21 -3.74
C VAL A 226 0.39 -7.00 -4.66
N LEU A 227 1.06 -5.94 -4.21
CA LEU A 227 1.23 -4.72 -4.98
C LEU A 227 2.11 -4.95 -6.22
N CYS A 228 3.21 -5.71 -6.09
CA CYS A 228 4.05 -6.12 -7.23
C CYS A 228 3.23 -6.85 -8.28
N ALA A 229 2.41 -7.82 -7.84
CA ALA A 229 1.66 -8.68 -8.73
C ALA A 229 0.56 -7.92 -9.48
N ILE A 230 -0.16 -7.01 -8.81
CA ILE A 230 -1.18 -6.20 -9.48
C ILE A 230 -0.53 -5.18 -10.42
N ALA A 231 0.59 -4.56 -10.03
CA ALA A 231 1.25 -3.52 -10.83
C ALA A 231 1.82 -4.06 -12.15
N LEU A 232 2.37 -5.28 -12.16
CA LEU A 232 3.01 -5.89 -13.34
C LEU A 232 2.13 -6.93 -14.04
N GLY A 233 1.07 -7.39 -13.37
CA GLY A 233 0.20 -8.46 -13.85
C GLY A 233 -0.64 -8.04 -15.05
N ASN A 234 -0.58 -8.84 -16.10
CA ASN A 234 -1.47 -8.72 -17.24
C ASN A 234 -1.86 -10.15 -17.74
N ARG A 235 -2.65 -10.25 -18.81
CA ARG A 235 -3.17 -11.54 -19.30
C ARG A 235 -2.16 -12.35 -20.14
N THR A 236 -0.86 -12.13 -19.99
CA THR A 236 0.17 -12.84 -20.76
C THR A 236 1.04 -13.70 -19.87
N LEU A 237 1.53 -14.84 -20.38
CA LEU A 237 2.48 -15.71 -19.67
C LEU A 237 3.79 -14.98 -19.35
N LYS A 238 4.23 -14.05 -20.19
CA LYS A 238 5.41 -13.23 -19.92
C LYS A 238 5.24 -12.39 -18.64
N SER A 239 4.01 -11.90 -18.36
CA SER A 239 3.79 -11.12 -17.14
C SER A 239 3.91 -11.96 -15.88
N LEU A 240 3.57 -13.26 -15.92
CA LEU A 240 3.77 -14.15 -14.76
C LEU A 240 5.23 -14.25 -14.37
N VAL A 241 6.15 -14.32 -15.33
CA VAL A 241 7.60 -14.34 -15.04
C VAL A 241 8.03 -13.03 -14.37
N TRP A 242 7.64 -11.89 -14.93
CA TRP A 242 8.00 -10.59 -14.37
C TRP A 242 7.38 -10.34 -13.00
N VAL A 243 6.12 -10.75 -12.83
CA VAL A 243 5.44 -10.73 -11.52
C VAL A 243 6.21 -11.59 -10.52
N SER A 244 6.55 -12.84 -10.87
CA SER A 244 7.28 -13.73 -9.96
C SER A 244 8.63 -13.15 -9.55
N CYS A 245 9.41 -12.62 -10.52
CA CYS A 245 10.68 -11.98 -10.21
C CYS A 245 10.51 -10.77 -9.28
N SER A 246 9.51 -9.92 -9.52
CA SER A 246 9.24 -8.75 -8.68
C SER A 246 8.78 -9.13 -7.28
N VAL A 247 7.87 -10.10 -7.17
CA VAL A 247 7.37 -10.60 -5.89
C VAL A 247 8.50 -11.20 -5.05
N LEU A 248 9.32 -12.08 -5.64
CA LEU A 248 10.45 -12.70 -4.93
C LEU A 248 11.50 -11.66 -4.51
N LEU A 249 11.79 -10.69 -5.37
CA LEU A 249 12.69 -9.58 -5.02
C LEU A 249 12.13 -8.76 -3.85
N SER A 250 10.81 -8.51 -3.82
CA SER A 250 10.19 -7.76 -2.72
C SER A 250 10.29 -8.48 -1.38
N VAL A 251 10.25 -9.83 -1.37
CA VAL A 251 10.48 -10.63 -0.15
C VAL A 251 11.91 -10.44 0.37
N ILE A 252 12.89 -10.51 -0.52
CA ILE A 252 14.30 -10.31 -0.15
C ILE A 252 14.51 -8.92 0.45
N LEU A 253 13.97 -7.88 -0.20
CA LEU A 253 14.07 -6.51 0.30
C LEU A 253 13.34 -6.32 1.63
N GLN A 254 12.19 -6.99 1.82
CA GLN A 254 11.46 -6.97 3.09
C GLN A 254 12.30 -7.59 4.21
N ILE A 255 12.89 -8.75 3.99
CA ILE A 255 13.73 -9.44 4.97
C ILE A 255 14.97 -8.57 5.32
N ILE A 256 15.63 -7.99 4.33
CA ILE A 256 16.75 -7.06 4.55
C ILE A 256 16.29 -5.88 5.42
N GLY A 257 15.16 -5.25 5.08
CA GLY A 257 14.64 -4.13 5.85
C GLY A 257 14.32 -4.51 7.30
N MET A 258 13.72 -5.68 7.53
CA MET A 258 13.46 -6.19 8.87
C MET A 258 14.75 -6.46 9.64
N SER A 259 15.76 -7.04 9.01
CA SER A 259 17.08 -7.30 9.65
C SER A 259 17.84 -6.02 10.00
N LEU A 260 17.54 -4.92 9.35
CA LEU A 260 18.09 -3.59 9.62
C LEU A 260 17.18 -2.73 10.51
N GLU A 261 16.10 -3.31 11.04
CA GLU A 261 15.10 -2.63 11.88
C GLU A 261 14.46 -1.40 11.20
N ILE A 262 14.40 -1.41 9.87
CA ILE A 262 13.80 -0.32 9.09
C ILE A 262 12.30 -0.56 8.95
N THR A 263 11.50 0.44 9.24
CA THR A 263 10.07 0.44 8.90
C THR A 263 9.91 0.52 7.38
N THR A 264 9.86 -0.66 6.72
CA THR A 264 9.93 -0.77 5.26
C THR A 264 8.74 -0.17 4.53
N LEU A 265 7.56 -0.15 5.18
CA LEU A 265 6.29 0.22 4.53
C LEU A 265 6.13 -0.58 3.22
N THR A 266 5.79 0.10 2.12
CA THR A 266 5.71 -0.51 0.79
C THR A 266 6.94 -0.24 -0.09
N ALA A 267 8.10 0.12 0.51
CA ALA A 267 9.33 0.35 -0.23
C ALA A 267 9.83 -0.90 -0.98
N PRO A 268 9.77 -2.13 -0.42
CA PRO A 268 10.13 -3.33 -1.14
C PRO A 268 9.34 -3.52 -2.44
N PHE A 269 8.05 -3.21 -2.44
CA PHE A 269 7.22 -3.22 -3.65
C PHE A 269 7.73 -2.20 -4.68
N VAL A 270 7.86 -0.93 -4.29
CA VAL A 270 8.23 0.16 -5.21
C VAL A 270 9.57 -0.11 -5.88
N VAL A 271 10.59 -0.46 -5.08
CA VAL A 271 11.95 -0.75 -5.56
C VAL A 271 11.94 -1.96 -6.49
N SER A 272 11.27 -3.05 -6.09
CA SER A 272 11.19 -4.28 -6.90
C SER A 272 10.56 -4.02 -8.27
N VAL A 273 9.45 -3.29 -8.31
CA VAL A 273 8.79 -2.97 -9.59
C VAL A 273 9.66 -2.06 -10.44
N TRP A 274 10.33 -1.06 -9.88
CA TRP A 274 11.24 -0.19 -10.62
C TRP A 274 12.41 -0.98 -11.24
N VAL A 275 13.02 -1.89 -10.48
CA VAL A 275 14.09 -2.78 -10.98
C VAL A 275 13.59 -3.62 -12.15
N ILE A 276 12.44 -4.29 -11.99
CA ILE A 276 11.89 -5.14 -13.05
C ILE A 276 11.50 -4.32 -14.30
N MET A 277 10.90 -3.15 -14.14
CA MET A 277 10.60 -2.25 -15.28
C MET A 277 11.87 -1.81 -16.01
N GLY A 278 12.97 -1.55 -15.26
CA GLY A 278 14.27 -1.25 -15.84
C GLY A 278 14.82 -2.42 -16.67
N ILE A 279 14.78 -3.63 -16.14
CA ILE A 279 15.21 -4.85 -16.83
C ILE A 279 14.34 -5.10 -18.08
N GLN A 280 13.03 -4.97 -17.98
CA GLN A 280 12.11 -5.11 -19.12
C GLN A 280 12.49 -4.16 -20.27
N LYS A 281 12.82 -2.91 -19.96
CA LYS A 281 13.22 -1.91 -20.95
C LYS A 281 14.54 -2.27 -21.62
N LEU A 282 15.51 -2.80 -20.87
CA LEU A 282 16.79 -3.25 -21.42
C LEU A 282 16.60 -4.46 -22.37
N VAL A 283 15.83 -5.47 -21.94
CA VAL A 283 15.55 -6.66 -22.74
C VAL A 283 14.81 -6.31 -24.04
N SER A 284 13.81 -5.42 -23.98
CA SER A 284 13.08 -5.02 -25.19
C SER A 284 13.94 -4.20 -26.17
N SER A 285 14.89 -3.42 -25.68
CA SER A 285 15.81 -2.67 -26.54
C SER A 285 16.86 -3.56 -27.23
N SER A 286 17.21 -4.71 -26.64
CA SER A 286 18.15 -5.68 -27.22
C SER A 286 17.52 -6.57 -28.30
N THR A 287 16.19 -6.72 -28.27
CA THR A 287 15.44 -7.57 -29.25
C THR A 287 15.15 -6.82 -30.57
N VAL A 288 15.33 -5.50 -30.60
CA VAL A 288 15.08 -4.64 -31.78
C VAL A 288 16.39 -4.37 -32.57
N ARG A 289 17.53 -4.82 -32.07
CA ARG A 289 18.81 -4.84 -32.78
C ARG A 289 19.08 -6.22 -33.40
#